data_9ae6ec7a24e8da019f08eadf77c347b7
#
_entry.id   9ae6ec7a24e8da019f08eadf77c347b7
#
_cell.length_a   1.000
_cell.length_b   1.000
_cell.length_c   1.000
_cell.angle_alpha   90.00
_cell.angle_beta   90.00
_cell.angle_gamma   90.00
#
_symmetry.space_group_name_H-M   'P 1'
#
loop_
_entity.id
_entity.type
_entity.pdbx_description
1 polymer ?
#
loop_
_entity_poly.entity_id
_entity_poly.type
_entity_poly.pdbx_seq_one_letter_code
_entity_poly.pdbx_strand_id
1 'polypeptide(L)'
;MSEEQLSNLEQQWRNYYLEYASYVVKDRAIPDVDDGLKPVQRRILHCMHESDDGRFNKVAGVVGDTMHYHPHGDASIAGALVVLANKGYFMDRQGNFGNLLTGDPSAAPRYIECRLTPLAKETLYNDALTEYVESYDGRNREPVVLPAKLPVLLMMGTEGIAVGMTTMVFSHNFNELIDAEIAILKNRPFKLYPDFIQGGIMDASGYNDGNGTIKLRAKIEKDGDRKIVIREIPACTTTESLIESIEKASKAGKIRIQSISDFTAHEASIEITPQRGVGQDDLIKELYAYTDCEMSMKGTLRVICDGVPRLMTVSDVLRRNVMRLVDITRGELRLSLERLEDSFHFKMLAKLFIENRIYKELESCESQQEMIDRVFDGCNAFKSSLRRDIVKTDIERLVQMPIRNISHFDSKRNDEELKKILGDIADINAKMSDIVGVVIAYLKRIKAKYGEDHPRRTAIESFESVDVKEIAKANVKVGFDIEQKLIGSSVKSGAMLTCTEYDRILVIRGNGTASVIPLPEREYVGDIVACFVLDKEHPYSMLYAGSDRILYAKVFTIGQFTLNREYQIVPNGSSIKFITDKVGEKVNVELEKSARRKVTNVVVDFSGKSFIRSRESRGVRVSAYPYEKIG
;
A
#
# COMPACT_ATOMS: atom_id res chain seq x y z
N MET A 1 5.59 44.43 18.32
CA MET A 1 6.11 43.98 17.01
C MET A 1 5.32 44.71 15.95
N SER A 2 5.97 45.37 15.00
CA SER A 2 5.28 46.07 13.91
C SER A 2 4.68 45.02 12.92
N GLU A 3 3.64 45.40 12.19
CA GLU A 3 3.04 44.52 11.16
C GLU A 3 4.09 44.02 10.14
N GLU A 4 5.10 44.83 9.79
CA GLU A 4 6.24 44.46 8.96
C GLU A 4 7.11 43.36 9.58
N GLN A 5 7.31 43.34 10.90
CA GLN A 5 8.09 42.29 11.58
C GLN A 5 7.30 40.97 11.67
N LEU A 6 5.98 41.04 11.80
CA LEU A 6 5.09 39.87 11.72
C LEU A 6 5.08 39.29 10.30
N SER A 7 5.01 40.12 9.25
CA SER A 7 5.03 39.68 7.86
C SER A 7 6.37 39.02 7.49
N ASN A 8 7.51 39.56 7.95
CA ASN A 8 8.81 38.94 7.77
C ASN A 8 8.94 37.60 8.50
N LEU A 9 8.40 37.50 9.71
CA LEU A 9 8.41 36.25 10.49
C LEU A 9 7.54 35.18 9.84
N GLU A 10 6.35 35.54 9.36
CA GLU A 10 5.47 34.63 8.62
C GLU A 10 6.11 34.14 7.33
N GLN A 11 6.78 35.03 6.59
CA GLN A 11 7.45 34.68 5.34
C GLN A 11 8.67 33.76 5.57
N GLN A 12 9.47 34.01 6.60
CA GLN A 12 10.57 33.14 7.02
C GLN A 12 10.02 31.76 7.47
N TRP A 13 8.98 31.75 8.31
CA TRP A 13 8.37 30.51 8.79
C TRP A 13 7.81 29.68 7.62
N ARG A 14 7.17 30.34 6.66
CA ARG A 14 6.64 29.71 5.45
C ARG A 14 7.76 29.10 4.58
N ASN A 15 8.88 29.79 4.42
CA ASN A 15 10.02 29.31 3.65
C ASN A 15 10.67 28.09 4.34
N TYR A 16 10.96 28.15 5.62
CA TYR A 16 11.51 27.03 6.37
C TYR A 16 10.56 25.81 6.40
N TYR A 17 9.26 26.05 6.51
CA TYR A 17 8.28 24.99 6.45
C TYR A 17 8.25 24.31 5.07
N LEU A 18 8.30 25.08 4.00
CA LEU A 18 8.32 24.55 2.63
C LEU A 18 9.62 23.79 2.33
N GLU A 19 10.76 24.29 2.79
CA GLU A 19 12.05 23.60 2.68
C GLU A 19 12.03 22.27 3.43
N TYR A 20 11.59 22.28 4.68
CA TYR A 20 11.45 21.06 5.48
C TYR A 20 10.44 20.09 4.87
N ALA A 21 9.29 20.56 4.42
CA ALA A 21 8.28 19.72 3.76
C ALA A 21 8.83 19.10 2.47
N SER A 22 9.55 19.89 1.66
CA SER A 22 10.21 19.39 0.44
C SER A 22 11.26 18.32 0.76
N TYR A 23 12.09 18.57 1.78
CA TYR A 23 13.08 17.60 2.25
C TYR A 23 12.42 16.28 2.70
N VAL A 24 11.38 16.36 3.56
CA VAL A 24 10.68 15.15 4.02
C VAL A 24 10.06 14.36 2.87
N VAL A 25 9.55 15.04 1.85
CA VAL A 25 8.97 14.41 0.66
C VAL A 25 10.05 13.76 -0.20
N LYS A 26 11.09 14.50 -0.60
CA LYS A 26 12.09 14.06 -1.59
C LYS A 26 13.17 13.17 -1.00
N ASP A 27 13.65 13.53 0.20
CA ASP A 27 14.87 12.95 0.76
C ASP A 27 14.61 12.00 1.93
N ARG A 28 13.34 11.67 2.22
CA ARG A 28 13.03 10.79 3.34
C ARG A 28 11.92 9.77 3.08
N ALA A 29 10.70 10.24 2.74
CA ALA A 29 9.50 9.41 2.88
C ALA A 29 9.02 8.76 1.58
N ILE A 30 9.18 9.44 0.44
CA ILE A 30 8.66 8.99 -0.85
C ILE A 30 9.79 8.35 -1.66
N PRO A 31 9.60 7.13 -2.20
CA PRO A 31 10.62 6.46 -3.00
C PRO A 31 10.74 7.10 -4.39
N ASP A 32 11.91 6.97 -5.00
CA ASP A 32 12.09 7.28 -6.41
C ASP A 32 11.47 6.20 -7.30
N VAL A 33 10.90 6.57 -8.43
CA VAL A 33 10.25 5.63 -9.35
C VAL A 33 11.25 4.74 -10.08
N ASP A 34 12.47 5.24 -10.31
CA ASP A 34 13.46 4.61 -11.16
C ASP A 34 14.21 3.46 -10.49
N ASP A 35 14.46 3.54 -9.18
CA ASP A 35 15.06 2.44 -8.43
C ASP A 35 14.15 1.91 -7.30
N GLY A 36 12.99 2.53 -7.08
CA GLY A 36 12.02 2.10 -6.08
C GLY A 36 12.45 2.28 -4.65
N LEU A 37 13.53 3.00 -4.39
CA LEU A 37 14.16 3.10 -3.08
C LEU A 37 13.93 4.48 -2.45
N LYS A 38 13.81 4.48 -1.12
CA LYS A 38 13.97 5.69 -0.33
C LYS A 38 15.46 6.03 -0.21
N PRO A 39 15.84 7.30 0.00
CA PRO A 39 17.25 7.68 0.10
C PRO A 39 18.05 6.86 1.10
N VAL A 40 17.53 6.58 2.30
CA VAL A 40 18.21 5.74 3.30
C VAL A 40 18.46 4.33 2.79
N GLN A 41 17.51 3.72 2.06
CA GLN A 41 17.65 2.38 1.51
C GLN A 41 18.72 2.34 0.40
N ARG A 42 18.71 3.36 -0.48
CA ARG A 42 19.70 3.50 -1.53
C ARG A 42 21.11 3.66 -0.95
N ARG A 43 21.29 4.47 0.08
CA ARG A 43 22.56 4.69 0.78
C ARG A 43 23.08 3.43 1.46
N ILE A 44 22.19 2.65 2.09
CA ILE A 44 22.54 1.35 2.68
C ILE A 44 23.06 0.39 1.60
N LEU A 45 22.33 0.23 0.50
CA LEU A 45 22.71 -0.66 -0.60
C LEU A 45 23.99 -0.19 -1.30
N HIS A 46 24.18 1.12 -1.46
CA HIS A 46 25.41 1.70 -2.02
C HIS A 46 26.62 1.39 -1.13
N CYS A 47 26.51 1.64 0.16
CA CYS A 47 27.56 1.36 1.14
C CYS A 47 27.93 -0.13 1.16
N MET A 48 26.94 -1.01 1.10
CA MET A 48 27.18 -2.44 1.00
C MET A 48 27.87 -2.86 -0.31
N HIS A 49 27.60 -2.13 -1.42
CA HIS A 49 28.26 -2.37 -2.69
C HIS A 49 29.73 -1.95 -2.69
N GLU A 50 30.03 -0.78 -2.13
CA GLU A 50 31.40 -0.30 -2.02
C GLU A 50 32.29 -1.20 -1.15
N SER A 51 31.71 -1.78 -0.09
CA SER A 51 32.43 -2.65 0.86
C SER A 51 32.29 -4.15 0.55
N ASP A 52 31.71 -4.52 -0.61
CA ASP A 52 31.38 -5.93 -0.91
C ASP A 52 32.62 -6.81 -1.18
N ASP A 53 32.98 -7.62 -0.22
CA ASP A 53 33.99 -8.66 -0.34
C ASP A 53 33.39 -10.08 -0.47
N GLY A 54 32.07 -10.20 -0.60
CA GLY A 54 31.34 -11.47 -0.67
C GLY A 54 31.06 -12.14 0.67
N ARG A 55 31.57 -11.60 1.79
CA ARG A 55 31.39 -12.15 3.13
C ARG A 55 30.23 -11.47 3.85
N PHE A 56 29.80 -12.10 4.94
CA PHE A 56 28.85 -11.46 5.86
C PHE A 56 29.56 -10.38 6.69
N ASN A 57 28.96 -9.19 6.73
CA ASN A 57 29.41 -8.05 7.50
C ASN A 57 28.43 -7.76 8.65
N LYS A 58 28.93 -7.33 9.81
CA LYS A 58 28.09 -6.90 10.92
C LYS A 58 27.19 -5.74 10.49
N VAL A 59 25.90 -5.84 10.80
CA VAL A 59 24.93 -4.76 10.52
C VAL A 59 25.39 -3.46 11.17
N ALA A 60 25.98 -3.51 12.38
CA ALA A 60 26.54 -2.32 13.03
C ALA A 60 27.64 -1.63 12.21
N GLY A 61 28.48 -2.41 11.48
CA GLY A 61 29.48 -1.85 10.56
C GLY A 61 28.82 -1.15 9.39
N VAL A 62 27.91 -1.85 8.68
CA VAL A 62 27.15 -1.27 7.55
C VAL A 62 26.39 0.00 7.96
N VAL A 63 25.78 0.03 9.15
CA VAL A 63 25.11 1.21 9.70
C VAL A 63 26.09 2.35 9.91
N GLY A 64 27.25 2.08 10.50
CA GLY A 64 28.32 3.07 10.73
C GLY A 64 28.83 3.67 9.41
N ASP A 65 29.11 2.83 8.42
CA ASP A 65 29.55 3.27 7.10
C ASP A 65 28.45 4.09 6.37
N THR A 66 27.18 3.69 6.50
CA THR A 66 26.04 4.43 5.92
C THR A 66 25.91 5.85 6.48
N MET A 67 26.34 6.11 7.72
CA MET A 67 26.33 7.45 8.31
C MET A 67 27.22 8.45 7.57
N HIS A 68 28.17 8.02 6.76
CA HIS A 68 28.95 8.88 5.87
C HIS A 68 28.10 9.52 4.76
N TYR A 69 26.93 8.93 4.47
CA TYR A 69 26.00 9.37 3.43
C TYR A 69 24.67 9.88 4.01
N HIS A 70 24.27 9.37 5.17
CA HIS A 70 22.95 9.62 5.74
C HIS A 70 23.04 10.37 7.08
N PRO A 71 22.69 11.68 7.14
CA PRO A 71 22.88 12.52 8.33
C PRO A 71 21.79 12.32 9.38
N HIS A 72 21.52 11.05 9.75
CA HIS A 72 20.52 10.69 10.76
C HIS A 72 21.08 9.63 11.71
N GLY A 73 20.39 9.43 12.85
CA GLY A 73 20.83 8.50 13.88
C GLY A 73 20.91 7.05 13.41
N ASP A 74 21.87 6.31 13.96
CA ASP A 74 22.16 4.90 13.69
C ASP A 74 20.92 3.97 13.84
N ALA A 75 20.07 4.23 14.83
CA ALA A 75 18.85 3.47 15.04
C ALA A 75 17.88 3.52 13.84
N SER A 76 17.78 4.69 13.17
CA SER A 76 16.93 4.84 11.99
C SER A 76 17.48 4.08 10.78
N ILE A 77 18.80 4.08 10.61
CA ILE A 77 19.50 3.33 9.55
C ILE A 77 19.35 1.83 9.80
N ALA A 78 19.61 1.38 11.05
CA ALA A 78 19.46 -0.03 11.43
C ALA A 78 18.03 -0.54 11.19
N GLY A 79 17.02 0.23 11.58
CA GLY A 79 15.62 -0.10 11.32
C GLY A 79 15.30 -0.22 9.82
N ALA A 80 15.79 0.72 9.01
CA ALA A 80 15.61 0.68 7.55
C ALA A 80 16.33 -0.52 6.92
N LEU A 81 17.54 -0.88 7.41
CA LEU A 81 18.28 -2.05 6.95
C LEU A 81 17.52 -3.35 7.27
N VAL A 82 17.00 -3.49 8.49
CA VAL A 82 16.21 -4.66 8.89
C VAL A 82 14.95 -4.82 8.02
N VAL A 83 14.23 -3.72 7.77
CA VAL A 83 13.05 -3.74 6.88
C VAL A 83 13.46 -4.17 5.47
N LEU A 84 14.54 -3.62 4.92
CA LEU A 84 15.03 -3.95 3.58
C LEU A 84 15.49 -5.42 3.50
N ALA A 85 16.20 -5.91 4.50
CA ALA A 85 16.63 -7.29 4.59
C ALA A 85 15.45 -8.28 4.67
N ASN A 86 14.40 -7.93 5.40
CA ASN A 86 13.19 -8.74 5.54
C ASN A 86 12.33 -8.82 4.27
N LYS A 87 12.57 -7.96 3.26
CA LYS A 87 11.96 -8.12 1.93
C LYS A 87 12.50 -9.33 1.17
N GLY A 88 13.70 -9.84 1.51
CA GLY A 88 14.24 -11.11 1.00
C GLY A 88 14.80 -11.08 -0.43
N TYR A 89 15.01 -9.90 -1.03
CA TYR A 89 15.51 -9.79 -2.41
C TYR A 89 17.00 -9.46 -2.49
N PHE A 90 17.46 -8.45 -1.77
CA PHE A 90 18.78 -7.85 -2.01
C PHE A 90 19.82 -8.11 -0.92
N MET A 91 19.39 -8.66 0.20
CA MET A 91 20.28 -8.96 1.32
C MET A 91 20.10 -10.39 1.82
N ASP A 92 21.21 -11.15 1.88
CA ASP A 92 21.32 -12.36 2.68
C ASP A 92 21.44 -11.98 4.16
N ARG A 93 20.84 -12.76 5.03
CA ARG A 93 20.77 -12.52 6.47
C ARG A 93 21.40 -13.64 7.27
N GLN A 94 22.12 -13.27 8.32
CA GLN A 94 22.63 -14.22 9.32
C GLN A 94 22.33 -13.69 10.72
N GLY A 95 21.64 -14.50 11.53
CA GLY A 95 21.16 -14.12 12.85
C GLY A 95 19.67 -13.75 12.87
N ASN A 96 19.21 -13.15 13.97
CA ASN A 96 17.81 -12.81 14.18
C ASN A 96 17.46 -11.40 13.66
N PHE A 97 16.84 -11.31 12.49
CA PHE A 97 16.32 -10.07 11.89
C PHE A 97 14.86 -9.79 12.26
N GLY A 98 14.34 -10.39 13.33
CA GLY A 98 12.94 -10.31 13.73
C GLY A 98 12.08 -11.35 13.00
N ASN A 99 10.80 -11.34 13.33
CA ASN A 99 9.83 -12.23 12.71
C ASN A 99 8.62 -11.42 12.21
N LEU A 100 8.37 -11.44 10.91
CA LEU A 100 7.25 -10.71 10.29
C LEU A 100 5.88 -11.30 10.64
N LEU A 101 5.82 -12.57 11.05
CA LEU A 101 4.57 -13.22 11.46
C LEU A 101 4.22 -12.91 12.91
N THR A 102 5.17 -13.05 13.82
CA THR A 102 4.91 -12.84 15.26
C THR A 102 5.03 -11.37 15.68
N GLY A 103 5.79 -10.56 14.92
CA GLY A 103 6.09 -9.17 15.29
C GLY A 103 7.33 -9.03 16.18
N ASP A 104 8.03 -10.13 16.48
CA ASP A 104 9.24 -10.09 17.30
C ASP A 104 10.29 -9.15 16.71
N PRO A 105 10.93 -8.30 17.51
CA PRO A 105 11.95 -7.38 17.05
C PRO A 105 13.24 -8.09 16.65
N SER A 106 14.04 -7.46 15.79
CA SER A 106 15.37 -7.95 15.46
C SER A 106 16.33 -7.84 16.66
N ALA A 107 17.34 -8.69 16.68
CA ALA A 107 18.46 -8.55 17.59
C ALA A 107 19.23 -7.25 17.32
N ALA A 108 20.01 -6.80 18.31
CA ALA A 108 20.82 -5.60 18.15
C ALA A 108 21.81 -5.72 16.96
N PRO A 109 22.10 -4.63 16.24
CA PRO A 109 22.93 -4.62 15.03
C PRO A 109 24.32 -5.27 15.17
N ARG A 110 24.87 -5.30 16.37
CA ARG A 110 26.18 -5.93 16.66
C ARG A 110 26.17 -7.46 16.62
N TYR A 111 24.97 -8.09 16.67
CA TYR A 111 24.84 -9.57 16.70
C TYR A 111 24.44 -10.16 15.35
N ILE A 112 23.85 -9.38 14.46
CA ILE A 112 23.34 -9.81 13.18
C ILE A 112 24.27 -9.37 12.05
N GLU A 113 24.25 -10.12 10.95
CA GLU A 113 25.13 -9.91 9.80
C GLU A 113 24.33 -9.96 8.50
N CYS A 114 24.79 -9.22 7.50
CA CYS A 114 24.22 -9.21 6.18
C CYS A 114 25.28 -9.12 5.09
N ARG A 115 24.89 -9.49 3.87
CA ARG A 115 25.67 -9.28 2.64
C ARG A 115 24.73 -9.11 1.45
N LEU A 116 25.23 -8.60 0.33
CA LEU A 116 24.48 -8.49 -0.91
C LEU A 116 24.21 -9.87 -1.52
N THR A 117 22.97 -10.09 -1.97
CA THR A 117 22.60 -11.29 -2.74
C THR A 117 23.19 -11.24 -4.15
N PRO A 118 23.33 -12.40 -4.82
CA PRO A 118 23.67 -12.43 -6.25
C PRO A 118 22.66 -11.65 -7.12
N LEU A 119 21.36 -11.65 -6.74
CA LEU A 119 20.33 -10.86 -7.42
C LEU A 119 20.63 -9.37 -7.34
N ALA A 120 20.96 -8.84 -6.16
CA ALA A 120 21.34 -7.44 -5.98
C ALA A 120 22.51 -7.03 -6.87
N LYS A 121 23.59 -7.82 -6.85
CA LYS A 121 24.80 -7.57 -7.65
C LYS A 121 24.53 -7.57 -9.15
N GLU A 122 23.63 -8.42 -9.62
CA GLU A 122 23.30 -8.55 -11.04
C GLU A 122 22.30 -7.46 -11.54
N THR A 123 21.46 -6.93 -10.63
CA THR A 123 20.32 -6.12 -11.06
C THR A 123 20.32 -4.67 -10.59
N LEU A 124 21.16 -4.31 -9.61
CA LEU A 124 21.13 -2.95 -9.05
C LEU A 124 22.31 -2.06 -9.43
N TYR A 125 23.45 -2.65 -9.80
CA TYR A 125 24.70 -1.90 -9.90
C TYR A 125 25.30 -1.90 -11.31
N ASN A 126 25.76 -0.75 -11.73
CA ASN A 126 26.67 -0.51 -12.85
C ASN A 126 27.28 0.88 -12.68
N ASP A 127 28.48 0.96 -12.10
CA ASP A 127 29.13 2.23 -11.74
C ASP A 127 29.35 3.16 -12.93
N ALA A 128 29.59 2.59 -14.13
CA ALA A 128 29.79 3.37 -15.35
C ALA A 128 28.50 4.03 -15.88
N LEU A 129 27.33 3.55 -15.47
CA LEU A 129 26.02 4.10 -15.85
C LEU A 129 25.33 4.85 -14.69
N THR A 130 25.95 4.86 -13.50
CA THR A 130 25.39 5.51 -12.33
C THR A 130 25.84 6.97 -12.27
N GLU A 131 24.87 7.87 -12.10
CA GLU A 131 25.13 9.26 -11.80
C GLU A 131 25.38 9.43 -10.30
N TYR A 132 26.48 10.10 -9.96
CA TYR A 132 26.88 10.34 -8.58
C TYR A 132 26.90 11.83 -8.25
N VAL A 133 26.46 12.15 -7.04
CA VAL A 133 26.54 13.49 -6.45
C VAL A 133 27.38 13.45 -5.17
N GLU A 134 27.79 14.60 -4.67
CA GLU A 134 28.48 14.71 -3.40
C GLU A 134 27.52 14.38 -2.25
N SER A 135 28.03 13.69 -1.21
CA SER A 135 27.30 13.45 0.04
C SER A 135 27.05 14.78 0.78
N TYR A 136 26.19 14.75 1.80
CA TYR A 136 25.80 15.93 2.57
C TYR A 136 26.98 16.73 3.15
N ASP A 137 28.14 16.12 3.37
CA ASP A 137 29.36 16.73 3.89
C ASP A 137 30.44 16.98 2.82
N GLY A 138 30.15 16.63 1.56
CA GLY A 138 31.06 16.79 0.43
C GLY A 138 32.30 15.86 0.44
N ARG A 139 32.36 14.87 1.33
CA ARG A 139 33.51 13.99 1.47
C ARG A 139 33.43 12.72 0.64
N ASN A 140 32.22 12.27 0.35
CA ASN A 140 31.93 11.05 -0.37
C ASN A 140 31.02 11.33 -1.55
N ARG A 141 30.84 10.35 -2.43
CA ARG A 141 29.89 10.45 -3.57
C ARG A 141 28.84 9.37 -3.42
N GLU A 142 27.58 9.76 -3.54
CA GLU A 142 26.43 8.87 -3.47
C GLU A 142 25.67 8.82 -4.79
N PRO A 143 25.02 7.70 -5.14
CA PRO A 143 24.23 7.60 -6.36
C PRO A 143 22.95 8.42 -6.24
N VAL A 144 22.63 9.18 -7.30
CA VAL A 144 21.33 9.87 -7.42
C VAL A 144 20.21 8.83 -7.43
N VAL A 145 20.33 7.85 -8.32
CA VAL A 145 19.44 6.67 -8.45
C VAL A 145 20.30 5.49 -8.90
N LEU A 146 20.02 4.31 -8.39
CA LEU A 146 20.66 3.09 -8.86
C LEU A 146 20.12 2.69 -10.25
N PRO A 147 20.96 2.12 -11.14
CA PRO A 147 20.51 1.61 -12.45
C PRO A 147 19.77 0.26 -12.29
N ALA A 148 18.68 0.28 -11.53
CA ALA A 148 17.87 -0.89 -11.25
C ALA A 148 17.23 -1.46 -12.53
N LYS A 149 17.48 -2.75 -12.79
CA LYS A 149 17.00 -3.48 -13.97
C LYS A 149 15.66 -4.17 -13.75
N LEU A 150 15.13 -4.13 -12.53
CA LEU A 150 13.87 -4.74 -12.14
C LEU A 150 12.95 -3.69 -11.49
N PRO A 151 11.64 -3.90 -11.48
CA PRO A 151 10.68 -2.97 -10.87
C PRO A 151 10.69 -3.07 -9.34
N VAL A 152 11.79 -2.66 -8.72
CA VAL A 152 12.09 -2.80 -7.28
C VAL A 152 10.97 -2.25 -6.41
N LEU A 153 10.38 -1.10 -6.80
CA LEU A 153 9.26 -0.49 -6.10
C LEU A 153 8.09 -1.46 -5.93
N LEU A 154 7.73 -2.14 -7.02
CA LEU A 154 6.59 -3.07 -7.03
C LEU A 154 6.95 -4.42 -6.44
N MET A 155 8.21 -4.84 -6.53
CA MET A 155 8.68 -6.07 -5.88
C MET A 155 8.58 -5.98 -4.35
N MET A 156 9.09 -4.89 -3.79
CA MET A 156 9.18 -4.74 -2.33
C MET A 156 7.92 -4.13 -1.70
N GLY A 157 7.20 -3.30 -2.46
CA GLY A 157 6.21 -2.42 -1.88
C GLY A 157 6.85 -1.40 -0.92
N THR A 158 6.12 -0.36 -0.59
CA THR A 158 6.60 0.65 0.36
C THR A 158 5.45 1.41 0.98
N GLU A 159 5.67 1.86 2.21
CA GLU A 159 4.80 2.78 2.91
C GLU A 159 5.61 4.01 3.30
N GLY A 160 5.03 5.20 3.18
CA GLY A 160 5.68 6.44 3.55
C GLY A 160 4.67 7.52 3.93
N ILE A 161 4.99 8.24 5.00
CA ILE A 161 4.21 9.37 5.48
C ILE A 161 5.10 10.61 5.38
N ALA A 162 4.71 11.55 4.54
CA ALA A 162 5.37 12.83 4.37
C ALA A 162 4.46 13.98 4.80
N VAL A 163 4.97 15.20 4.70
CA VAL A 163 4.17 16.40 5.00
C VAL A 163 3.14 16.60 3.89
N GLY A 164 1.86 16.53 4.25
CA GLY A 164 0.75 16.76 3.33
C GLY A 164 0.48 15.64 2.32
N MET A 165 1.24 14.52 2.36
CA MET A 165 1.02 13.40 1.46
C MET A 165 1.51 12.07 2.03
N THR A 166 0.93 10.98 1.55
CA THR A 166 1.30 9.61 1.89
C THR A 166 1.53 8.79 0.63
N THR A 167 2.30 7.72 0.76
CA THR A 167 2.41 6.68 -0.25
C THR A 167 2.17 5.32 0.39
N MET A 168 1.43 4.45 -0.29
CA MET A 168 1.21 3.06 0.06
C MET A 168 1.24 2.25 -1.24
N VAL A 169 2.36 1.59 -1.50
CA VAL A 169 2.58 0.75 -2.67
C VAL A 169 2.58 -0.69 -2.22
N PHE A 170 1.66 -1.47 -2.75
CA PHE A 170 1.59 -2.90 -2.46
C PHE A 170 2.74 -3.65 -3.14
N SER A 171 3.25 -4.70 -2.50
CA SER A 171 4.18 -5.64 -3.12
C SER A 171 3.45 -6.53 -4.14
N HIS A 172 4.20 -7.01 -5.13
CA HIS A 172 3.71 -7.86 -6.20
C HIS A 172 4.65 -9.06 -6.40
N ASN A 173 4.13 -10.10 -6.98
CA ASN A 173 4.91 -11.32 -7.20
C ASN A 173 6.04 -11.11 -8.23
N PHE A 174 7.24 -11.56 -7.88
CA PHE A 174 8.44 -11.44 -8.70
C PHE A 174 8.27 -12.01 -10.12
N ASN A 175 7.71 -13.21 -10.23
CA ASN A 175 7.53 -13.89 -11.51
C ASN A 175 6.49 -13.20 -12.39
N GLU A 176 5.40 -12.72 -11.77
CA GLU A 176 4.33 -12.02 -12.47
C GLU A 176 4.76 -10.64 -12.95
N LEU A 177 5.61 -9.94 -12.18
CA LEU A 177 6.22 -8.68 -12.60
C LEU A 177 7.06 -8.87 -13.86
N ILE A 178 7.94 -9.87 -13.88
CA ILE A 178 8.76 -10.18 -15.06
C ILE A 178 7.90 -10.56 -16.26
N ASP A 179 6.84 -11.35 -16.05
CA ASP A 179 5.91 -11.71 -17.14
C ASP A 179 5.17 -10.48 -17.69
N ALA A 180 4.80 -9.54 -16.81
CA ALA A 180 4.16 -8.29 -17.21
C ALA A 180 5.13 -7.39 -18.00
N GLU A 181 6.41 -7.30 -17.60
CA GLU A 181 7.44 -6.56 -18.37
C GLU A 181 7.65 -7.16 -19.75
N ILE A 182 7.73 -8.50 -19.85
CA ILE A 182 7.81 -9.20 -21.14
C ILE A 182 6.55 -8.97 -21.98
N ALA A 183 5.37 -8.90 -21.37
CA ALA A 183 4.13 -8.58 -22.07
C ALA A 183 4.14 -7.15 -22.62
N ILE A 184 4.61 -6.17 -21.86
CA ILE A 184 4.78 -4.78 -22.29
C ILE A 184 5.73 -4.70 -23.50
N LEU A 185 6.91 -5.35 -23.42
CA LEU A 185 7.88 -5.40 -24.53
C LEU A 185 7.30 -6.02 -25.82
N LYS A 186 6.33 -6.92 -25.68
CA LYS A 186 5.63 -7.56 -26.80
C LYS A 186 4.33 -6.86 -27.20
N ASN A 187 4.03 -5.68 -26.63
CA ASN A 187 2.76 -4.97 -26.81
C ASN A 187 1.52 -5.84 -26.54
N ARG A 188 1.57 -6.68 -25.48
CA ARG A 188 0.47 -7.53 -25.04
C ARG A 188 -0.17 -6.99 -23.76
N PRO A 189 -1.47 -7.21 -23.57
CA PRO A 189 -2.12 -6.89 -22.31
C PRO A 189 -1.61 -7.79 -21.19
N PHE A 190 -1.58 -7.28 -19.97
CA PHE A 190 -1.25 -8.01 -18.76
C PHE A 190 -2.24 -7.66 -17.64
N LYS A 191 -2.33 -8.54 -16.65
CA LYS A 191 -3.02 -8.29 -15.38
C LYS A 191 -2.05 -8.56 -14.25
N LEU A 192 -2.01 -7.69 -13.28
CA LEU A 192 -1.13 -7.79 -12.13
C LEU A 192 -1.91 -7.43 -10.87
N TYR A 193 -1.75 -8.25 -9.83
CA TYR A 193 -2.38 -8.03 -8.54
C TYR A 193 -1.33 -8.14 -7.44
N PRO A 194 -1.56 -7.48 -6.29
CA PRO A 194 -0.66 -7.57 -5.15
C PRO A 194 -0.39 -9.01 -4.70
N ASP A 195 0.78 -9.21 -4.13
CA ASP A 195 1.20 -10.45 -3.48
C ASP A 195 1.98 -10.12 -2.22
N PHE A 196 1.61 -10.72 -1.11
CA PHE A 196 2.17 -10.42 0.21
C PHE A 196 2.88 -11.63 0.79
N ILE A 197 4.00 -11.37 1.48
CA ILE A 197 4.85 -12.42 2.06
C ILE A 197 4.13 -13.24 3.14
N GLN A 198 3.14 -12.64 3.82
CA GLN A 198 2.33 -13.31 4.84
C GLN A 198 1.27 -14.27 4.27
N GLY A 199 1.02 -14.22 2.96
CA GLY A 199 -0.03 -15.01 2.31
C GLY A 199 -1.42 -14.41 2.51
N GLY A 200 -2.38 -15.22 2.90
CA GLY A 200 -3.78 -14.84 3.08
C GLY A 200 -4.59 -14.85 1.79
N ILE A 201 -5.82 -14.35 1.89
CA ILE A 201 -6.76 -14.28 0.77
C ILE A 201 -7.06 -12.81 0.49
N MET A 202 -7.11 -12.43 -0.79
CA MET A 202 -7.31 -11.05 -1.21
C MET A 202 -8.48 -10.92 -2.17
N ASP A 203 -9.38 -9.98 -1.89
CA ASP A 203 -10.31 -9.45 -2.88
C ASP A 203 -9.74 -8.18 -3.51
N ALA A 204 -9.40 -8.29 -4.79
CA ALA A 204 -8.79 -7.23 -5.58
C ALA A 204 -9.81 -6.47 -6.46
N SER A 205 -11.12 -6.64 -6.24
CA SER A 205 -12.17 -5.99 -7.05
C SER A 205 -12.06 -4.47 -7.08
N GLY A 206 -11.63 -3.87 -5.97
CA GLY A 206 -11.41 -2.43 -5.83
C GLY A 206 -9.96 -1.97 -6.03
N TYR A 207 -9.05 -2.79 -6.57
CA TYR A 207 -7.62 -2.53 -6.66
C TYR A 207 -7.23 -1.29 -7.48
N ASN A 208 -7.95 -1.04 -8.58
CA ASN A 208 -7.77 0.13 -9.44
C ASN A 208 -6.29 0.44 -9.79
N ASP A 209 -5.59 -0.58 -10.31
CA ASP A 209 -4.19 -0.49 -10.77
C ASP A 209 -3.24 0.18 -9.73
N GLY A 210 -3.41 -0.22 -8.43
CA GLY A 210 -2.59 0.24 -7.32
C GLY A 210 -3.10 1.46 -6.55
N ASN A 211 -4.14 2.15 -7.05
CA ASN A 211 -4.70 3.36 -6.41
C ASN A 211 -6.12 3.14 -5.88
N GLY A 212 -6.43 1.92 -5.49
CA GLY A 212 -7.73 1.54 -4.99
C GLY A 212 -7.66 0.84 -3.64
N THR A 213 -8.77 0.24 -3.25
CA THR A 213 -8.88 -0.48 -1.98
C THR A 213 -8.95 -1.98 -2.26
N ILE A 214 -8.12 -2.74 -1.55
CA ILE A 214 -8.17 -4.21 -1.51
C ILE A 214 -8.67 -4.65 -0.14
N LYS A 215 -9.31 -5.82 -0.09
CA LYS A 215 -9.66 -6.47 1.17
C LYS A 215 -8.80 -7.70 1.34
N LEU A 216 -8.30 -7.90 2.55
CA LEU A 216 -7.46 -9.04 2.91
C LEU A 216 -8.16 -9.83 4.00
N ARG A 217 -8.12 -11.16 3.89
CA ARG A 217 -8.62 -12.09 4.88
C ARG A 217 -7.54 -13.06 5.33
N ALA A 218 -7.58 -13.39 6.61
CA ALA A 218 -6.86 -14.54 7.15
C ALA A 218 -7.38 -15.84 6.49
N LYS A 219 -6.50 -16.78 6.23
CA LYS A 219 -6.90 -18.12 5.81
C LYS A 219 -7.22 -18.94 7.05
N ILE A 220 -8.51 -19.22 7.23
CA ILE A 220 -9.04 -19.96 8.38
C ILE A 220 -9.50 -21.34 7.92
N GLU A 221 -8.99 -22.38 8.54
CA GLU A 221 -9.33 -23.77 8.26
C GLU A 221 -10.07 -24.39 9.45
N LYS A 222 -10.98 -25.32 9.15
CA LYS A 222 -11.64 -26.11 10.19
C LYS A 222 -10.73 -27.28 10.58
N ASP A 223 -10.50 -27.47 11.87
CA ASP A 223 -9.75 -28.59 12.42
C ASP A 223 -10.65 -29.47 13.28
N GLY A 224 -11.04 -30.61 12.71
CA GLY A 224 -12.06 -31.50 13.30
C GLY A 224 -13.42 -30.81 13.50
N ASP A 225 -14.20 -31.30 14.47
CA ASP A 225 -15.58 -30.83 14.70
C ASP A 225 -15.68 -29.59 15.62
N ARG A 226 -14.59 -29.19 16.27
CA ARG A 226 -14.66 -28.22 17.38
C ARG A 226 -13.61 -27.12 17.35
N LYS A 227 -12.68 -27.13 16.43
CA LYS A 227 -11.61 -26.14 16.37
C LYS A 227 -11.56 -25.48 15.01
N ILE A 228 -11.10 -24.26 14.96
CA ILE A 228 -10.66 -23.59 13.75
C ILE A 228 -9.22 -23.15 13.95
N VAL A 229 -8.46 -23.12 12.86
CA VAL A 229 -7.03 -22.74 12.86
C VAL A 229 -6.82 -21.67 11.81
N ILE A 230 -6.19 -20.57 12.21
CA ILE A 230 -5.73 -19.54 11.29
C ILE A 230 -4.34 -19.98 10.80
N ARG A 231 -4.21 -20.25 9.49
CA ARG A 231 -2.98 -20.71 8.85
C ARG A 231 -2.18 -19.59 8.19
N GLU A 232 -2.85 -18.55 7.72
CA GLU A 232 -2.22 -17.37 7.13
C GLU A 232 -2.92 -16.13 7.67
N ILE A 233 -2.15 -15.09 7.94
CA ILE A 233 -2.64 -13.82 8.48
C ILE A 233 -2.70 -12.76 7.38
N PRO A 234 -3.58 -11.76 7.47
CA PRO A 234 -3.61 -10.65 6.53
C PRO A 234 -2.28 -9.88 6.53
N ALA A 235 -1.90 -9.34 5.38
CA ALA A 235 -0.72 -8.48 5.31
C ALA A 235 -0.81 -7.30 6.28
N CYS A 236 0.35 -6.84 6.77
CA CYS A 236 0.47 -5.76 7.75
C CYS A 236 -0.12 -6.08 9.14
N THR A 237 -0.43 -7.35 9.45
CA THR A 237 -0.75 -7.82 10.79
C THR A 237 0.33 -8.76 11.32
N THR A 238 0.35 -8.97 12.63
CA THR A 238 1.16 -10.00 13.29
C THR A 238 0.23 -10.93 14.05
N THR A 239 0.71 -12.13 14.40
CA THR A 239 -0.11 -13.07 15.19
C THR A 239 -0.48 -12.45 16.53
N GLU A 240 0.43 -11.71 17.17
CA GLU A 240 0.18 -10.99 18.41
C GLU A 240 -0.95 -9.97 18.26
N SER A 241 -0.86 -9.06 17.26
CA SER A 241 -1.89 -8.03 17.03
C SER A 241 -3.25 -8.64 16.66
N LEU A 242 -3.24 -9.74 15.89
CA LEU A 242 -4.46 -10.45 15.51
C LEU A 242 -5.13 -11.11 16.71
N ILE A 243 -4.36 -11.77 17.59
CA ILE A 243 -4.85 -12.36 18.82
C ILE A 243 -5.44 -11.27 19.74
N GLU A 244 -4.75 -10.15 19.90
CA GLU A 244 -5.25 -9.01 20.67
C GLU A 244 -6.58 -8.49 20.13
N SER A 245 -6.73 -8.37 18.81
CA SER A 245 -7.97 -7.99 18.15
C SER A 245 -9.10 -8.99 18.45
N ILE A 246 -8.82 -10.29 18.37
CA ILE A 246 -9.76 -11.38 18.66
C ILE A 246 -10.18 -11.35 20.13
N GLU A 247 -9.24 -11.24 21.06
CA GLU A 247 -9.54 -11.12 22.48
C GLU A 247 -10.39 -9.91 22.82
N LYS A 248 -10.08 -8.77 22.24
CA LYS A 248 -10.85 -7.53 22.40
C LYS A 248 -12.29 -7.70 21.93
N ALA A 249 -12.50 -8.33 20.77
CA ALA A 249 -13.83 -8.63 20.26
C ALA A 249 -14.58 -9.65 21.16
N SER A 250 -13.87 -10.64 21.73
CA SER A 250 -14.43 -11.60 22.67
C SER A 250 -14.84 -10.94 24.01
N LYS A 251 -13.98 -10.10 24.58
CA LYS A 251 -14.27 -9.33 25.80
C LYS A 251 -15.46 -8.38 25.61
N ALA A 252 -15.63 -7.85 24.40
CA ALA A 252 -16.78 -7.03 24.02
C ALA A 252 -18.06 -7.85 23.75
N GLY A 253 -18.00 -9.19 23.82
CA GLY A 253 -19.14 -10.08 23.57
C GLY A 253 -19.57 -10.20 22.11
N LYS A 254 -18.73 -9.72 21.16
CA LYS A 254 -19.02 -9.76 19.73
C LYS A 254 -18.77 -11.13 19.11
N ILE A 255 -17.78 -11.86 19.62
CA ILE A 255 -17.45 -13.23 19.24
C ILE A 255 -17.49 -14.15 20.47
N ARG A 256 -17.79 -15.44 20.24
CA ARG A 256 -17.97 -16.41 21.32
C ARG A 256 -16.94 -17.51 21.20
N ILE A 257 -15.79 -17.30 21.83
CA ILE A 257 -14.69 -18.26 21.91
C ILE A 257 -14.54 -18.79 23.33
N GLN A 258 -14.11 -20.04 23.45
CA GLN A 258 -13.75 -20.68 24.72
C GLN A 258 -12.27 -20.46 25.03
N SER A 259 -11.39 -20.63 24.03
CA SER A 259 -9.94 -20.47 24.16
C SER A 259 -9.32 -20.08 22.84
N ILE A 260 -8.17 -19.39 22.92
CA ILE A 260 -7.27 -19.10 21.82
C ILE A 260 -5.87 -19.51 22.24
N SER A 261 -5.13 -20.13 21.33
CA SER A 261 -3.76 -20.60 21.58
C SER A 261 -2.91 -20.35 20.34
N ASP A 262 -1.71 -19.81 20.52
CA ASP A 262 -0.75 -19.56 19.46
C ASP A 262 0.31 -20.68 19.41
N PHE A 263 0.41 -21.34 18.27
CA PHE A 263 1.41 -22.36 17.95
C PHE A 263 2.27 -21.95 16.75
N THR A 264 2.31 -20.65 16.45
CA THR A 264 3.07 -20.11 15.34
C THR A 264 4.56 -20.39 15.49
N ALA A 265 5.15 -20.93 14.41
CA ALA A 265 6.59 -21.16 14.31
C ALA A 265 7.11 -20.60 12.98
N HIS A 266 7.28 -21.44 11.94
CA HIS A 266 7.63 -21.00 10.58
C HIS A 266 6.40 -20.52 9.79
N GLU A 267 5.24 -21.03 10.15
CA GLU A 267 3.93 -20.70 9.59
C GLU A 267 2.99 -20.26 10.72
N ALA A 268 2.02 -19.42 10.41
CA ALA A 268 1.01 -19.00 11.36
C ALA A 268 0.15 -20.21 11.75
N SER A 269 -0.09 -20.38 13.05
CA SER A 269 -0.94 -21.45 13.58
C SER A 269 -1.64 -21.00 14.86
N ILE A 270 -2.75 -20.27 14.70
CA ILE A 270 -3.56 -19.80 15.82
C ILE A 270 -4.80 -20.68 15.91
N GLU A 271 -4.87 -21.51 16.96
CA GLU A 271 -6.03 -22.37 17.26
C GLU A 271 -7.08 -21.62 18.07
N ILE A 272 -8.33 -21.69 17.63
CA ILE A 272 -9.47 -21.08 18.31
C ILE A 272 -10.53 -22.15 18.55
N THR A 273 -10.97 -22.27 19.79
CA THR A 273 -12.07 -23.17 20.19
C THR A 273 -13.33 -22.33 20.39
N PRO A 274 -14.42 -22.57 19.65
CA PRO A 274 -15.70 -21.90 19.87
C PRO A 274 -16.32 -22.30 21.23
N GLN A 275 -17.16 -21.42 21.77
CA GLN A 275 -18.01 -21.78 22.92
C GLN A 275 -19.02 -22.88 22.53
N ARG A 276 -19.51 -23.64 23.54
CA ARG A 276 -20.52 -24.68 23.30
C ARG A 276 -21.76 -24.09 22.61
N GLY A 277 -22.20 -24.75 21.54
CA GLY A 277 -23.37 -24.33 20.76
C GLY A 277 -23.10 -23.27 19.68
N VAL A 278 -21.85 -22.89 19.43
CA VAL A 278 -21.45 -22.01 18.32
C VAL A 278 -20.89 -22.89 17.20
N GLY A 279 -21.44 -22.72 15.99
CA GLY A 279 -20.92 -23.40 14.78
C GLY A 279 -19.59 -22.78 14.32
N GLN A 280 -18.72 -23.60 13.72
CA GLN A 280 -17.44 -23.12 13.16
C GLN A 280 -17.67 -22.08 12.07
N ASP A 281 -18.67 -22.27 11.18
CA ASP A 281 -18.98 -21.32 10.11
C ASP A 281 -19.45 -19.97 10.62
N ASP A 282 -20.26 -19.97 11.67
CA ASP A 282 -20.74 -18.75 12.30
C ASP A 282 -19.58 -17.99 12.97
N LEU A 283 -18.67 -18.73 13.66
CA LEU A 283 -17.50 -18.12 14.26
C LEU A 283 -16.55 -17.53 13.21
N ILE A 284 -16.33 -18.22 12.08
CA ILE A 284 -15.50 -17.70 10.98
C ILE A 284 -16.09 -16.38 10.44
N LYS A 285 -17.41 -16.31 10.25
CA LYS A 285 -18.09 -15.07 9.85
C LYS A 285 -17.96 -13.97 10.89
N GLU A 286 -18.14 -14.32 12.19
CA GLU A 286 -17.96 -13.39 13.30
C GLU A 286 -16.51 -12.86 13.35
N LEU A 287 -15.50 -13.70 13.13
CA LEU A 287 -14.09 -13.28 13.08
C LEU A 287 -13.83 -12.29 11.94
N TYR A 288 -14.30 -12.56 10.73
CA TYR A 288 -14.16 -11.61 9.61
C TYR A 288 -14.92 -10.32 9.84
N ALA A 289 -16.06 -10.35 10.54
CA ALA A 289 -16.88 -9.16 10.79
C ALA A 289 -16.33 -8.24 11.88
N TYR A 290 -15.69 -8.78 12.91
CA TYR A 290 -15.40 -8.04 14.15
C TYR A 290 -13.93 -7.98 14.53
N THR A 291 -13.04 -8.61 13.77
CA THR A 291 -11.61 -8.67 14.09
C THR A 291 -10.76 -8.35 12.87
N ASP A 292 -9.45 -8.19 13.07
CA ASP A 292 -8.48 -7.97 12.01
C ASP A 292 -8.25 -9.21 11.11
N CYS A 293 -9.06 -10.28 11.27
CA CYS A 293 -9.10 -11.39 10.32
C CYS A 293 -9.59 -10.95 8.92
N GLU A 294 -10.36 -9.87 8.81
CA GLU A 294 -10.61 -9.14 7.56
C GLU A 294 -10.22 -7.69 7.74
N MET A 295 -9.43 -7.17 6.83
CA MET A 295 -9.06 -5.76 6.82
C MET A 295 -9.04 -5.18 5.41
N SER A 296 -9.20 -3.87 5.32
CA SER A 296 -9.16 -3.13 4.06
C SER A 296 -7.91 -2.27 4.02
N MET A 297 -7.18 -2.33 2.90
CA MET A 297 -6.00 -1.51 2.65
C MET A 297 -6.23 -0.64 1.43
N LYS A 298 -5.92 0.66 1.54
CA LYS A 298 -6.02 1.61 0.44
C LYS A 298 -4.65 1.87 -0.15
N GLY A 299 -4.45 1.49 -1.40
CA GLY A 299 -3.26 1.84 -2.18
C GLY A 299 -3.26 3.31 -2.58
N THR A 300 -2.09 3.90 -2.58
CA THR A 300 -1.84 5.26 -3.09
C THR A 300 -0.41 5.28 -3.60
N LEU A 301 -0.24 5.02 -4.89
CA LEU A 301 1.07 4.89 -5.51
C LEU A 301 1.63 6.27 -5.85
N ARG A 302 2.27 6.91 -4.86
CA ARG A 302 2.95 8.20 -5.02
C ARG A 302 4.45 7.99 -4.96
N VAL A 303 5.17 8.55 -5.92
CA VAL A 303 6.61 8.38 -6.11
C VAL A 303 7.26 9.71 -6.51
N ILE A 304 8.56 9.83 -6.30
CA ILE A 304 9.35 10.88 -6.93
C ILE A 304 9.63 10.47 -8.37
N CYS A 305 9.24 11.30 -9.30
CA CYS A 305 9.44 11.11 -10.73
C CYS A 305 9.98 12.40 -11.31
N ASP A 306 11.20 12.37 -11.85
CA ASP A 306 11.90 13.55 -12.38
C ASP A 306 12.00 14.68 -11.33
N GLY A 307 12.29 14.32 -10.07
CA GLY A 307 12.48 15.24 -8.94
C GLY A 307 11.19 15.82 -8.35
N VAL A 308 9.99 15.39 -8.79
CA VAL A 308 8.70 15.85 -8.26
C VAL A 308 7.80 14.68 -7.84
N PRO A 309 7.01 14.83 -6.76
CA PRO A 309 6.07 13.79 -6.35
C PRO A 309 4.91 13.69 -7.36
N ARG A 310 4.67 12.48 -7.85
CA ARG A 310 3.56 12.16 -8.78
C ARG A 310 2.76 10.96 -8.29
N LEU A 311 1.46 10.99 -8.54
CA LEU A 311 0.61 9.82 -8.42
C LEU A 311 0.69 9.05 -9.74
N MET A 312 1.08 7.79 -9.69
CA MET A 312 1.20 6.91 -10.85
C MET A 312 0.36 5.65 -10.65
N THR A 313 0.13 4.90 -11.71
CA THR A 313 -0.45 3.56 -11.64
C THR A 313 0.65 2.50 -11.67
N VAL A 314 0.34 1.28 -11.26
CA VAL A 314 1.27 0.14 -11.36
C VAL A 314 1.69 -0.09 -12.81
N SER A 315 0.75 0.04 -13.75
CA SER A 315 1.03 -0.06 -15.18
C SER A 315 2.00 1.00 -15.68
N ASP A 316 1.90 2.25 -15.18
CA ASP A 316 2.81 3.33 -15.56
C ASP A 316 4.22 3.10 -15.02
N VAL A 317 4.33 2.66 -13.76
CA VAL A 317 5.63 2.31 -13.15
C VAL A 317 6.30 1.19 -13.93
N LEU A 318 5.57 0.12 -14.29
CA LEU A 318 6.13 -0.97 -15.09
C LEU A 318 6.59 -0.52 -16.47
N ARG A 319 5.79 0.30 -17.17
CA ARG A 319 6.19 0.84 -18.48
C ARG A 319 7.47 1.67 -18.37
N ARG A 320 7.56 2.52 -17.35
CA ARG A 320 8.79 3.32 -17.10
C ARG A 320 9.98 2.41 -16.82
N ASN A 321 9.82 1.40 -15.98
CA ASN A 321 10.90 0.45 -15.67
C ASN A 321 11.36 -0.30 -16.93
N VAL A 322 10.44 -0.79 -17.76
CA VAL A 322 10.76 -1.45 -19.03
C VAL A 322 11.56 -0.52 -19.97
N MET A 323 11.15 0.74 -20.13
CA MET A 323 11.88 1.73 -20.94
C MET A 323 13.30 1.93 -20.36
N ARG A 324 13.39 2.14 -19.06
CA ARG A 324 14.67 2.29 -18.37
C ARG A 324 15.57 1.04 -18.51
N LEU A 325 15.03 -0.15 -18.39
CA LEU A 325 15.76 -1.41 -18.60
C LEU A 325 16.33 -1.50 -20.02
N VAL A 326 15.56 -1.10 -21.03
CA VAL A 326 16.05 -1.02 -22.42
C VAL A 326 17.21 -0.03 -22.54
N ASP A 327 17.11 1.14 -21.91
CA ASP A 327 18.15 2.18 -21.96
C ASP A 327 19.41 1.76 -21.18
N ILE A 328 19.26 1.15 -20.01
CA ILE A 328 20.39 0.57 -19.25
C ILE A 328 21.10 -0.51 -20.09
N THR A 329 20.33 -1.44 -20.67
CA THR A 329 20.91 -2.52 -21.51
C THR A 329 21.64 -1.95 -22.73
N ARG A 330 21.07 -0.92 -23.37
CA ARG A 330 21.72 -0.21 -24.48
C ARG A 330 23.02 0.47 -24.03
N GLY A 331 23.01 1.12 -22.86
CA GLY A 331 24.18 1.72 -22.25
C GLY A 331 25.29 0.69 -21.97
N GLU A 332 24.94 -0.45 -21.40
CA GLU A 332 25.89 -1.56 -21.14
C GLU A 332 26.53 -2.10 -22.42
N LEU A 333 25.72 -2.27 -23.46
CA LEU A 333 26.22 -2.71 -24.77
C LEU A 333 27.14 -1.66 -25.41
N ARG A 334 26.83 -0.36 -25.30
CA ARG A 334 27.69 0.73 -25.77
C ARG A 334 29.03 0.75 -25.05
N LEU A 335 29.02 0.69 -23.73
CA LEU A 335 30.26 0.63 -22.93
C LEU A 335 31.11 -0.59 -23.31
N SER A 336 30.48 -1.74 -23.56
CA SER A 336 31.16 -2.94 -24.00
C SER A 336 31.73 -2.78 -25.40
N LEU A 337 30.99 -2.13 -26.32
CA LEU A 337 31.45 -1.83 -27.67
C LEU A 337 32.67 -0.89 -27.65
N GLU A 338 32.59 0.19 -26.89
CA GLU A 338 33.71 1.16 -26.74
C GLU A 338 34.98 0.50 -26.23
N ARG A 339 34.85 -0.38 -25.23
CA ARG A 339 36.02 -1.16 -24.70
C ARG A 339 36.60 -2.09 -25.75
N LEU A 340 35.79 -2.76 -26.54
CA LEU A 340 36.22 -3.64 -27.60
C LEU A 340 36.86 -2.87 -28.75
N GLU A 341 36.31 -1.75 -29.15
CA GLU A 341 36.85 -0.87 -30.19
C GLU A 341 38.20 -0.27 -29.76
N ASP A 342 38.33 0.17 -28.51
CA ASP A 342 39.61 0.62 -27.95
C ASP A 342 40.65 -0.51 -27.89
N SER A 343 40.24 -1.69 -27.44
CA SER A 343 41.11 -2.88 -27.43
C SER A 343 41.57 -3.29 -28.83
N PHE A 344 40.66 -3.25 -29.82
CA PHE A 344 40.95 -3.52 -31.20
C PHE A 344 41.98 -2.51 -31.77
N HIS A 345 41.69 -1.20 -31.57
CA HIS A 345 42.55 -0.13 -32.01
C HIS A 345 43.98 -0.26 -31.44
N PHE A 346 44.08 -0.45 -30.12
CA PHE A 346 45.40 -0.61 -29.46
C PHE A 346 46.16 -1.82 -29.94
N LYS A 347 45.52 -2.97 -30.16
CA LYS A 347 46.17 -4.19 -30.69
C LYS A 347 46.62 -4.01 -32.14
N MET A 348 45.85 -3.34 -32.97
CA MET A 348 46.24 -2.98 -34.31
C MET A 348 47.45 -2.02 -34.31
N LEU A 349 47.42 -1.01 -33.44
CA LEU A 349 48.50 -0.04 -33.31
C LEU A 349 49.77 -0.70 -32.80
N ALA A 350 49.69 -1.63 -31.82
CA ALA A 350 50.80 -2.41 -31.33
C ALA A 350 51.40 -3.31 -32.44
N LYS A 351 50.54 -3.92 -33.28
CA LYS A 351 50.96 -4.71 -34.41
C LYS A 351 51.79 -3.85 -35.39
N LEU A 352 51.26 -2.67 -35.79
CA LEU A 352 51.94 -1.73 -36.69
C LEU A 352 53.29 -1.26 -36.09
N PHE A 353 53.28 -0.91 -34.80
CA PHE A 353 54.47 -0.47 -34.05
C PHE A 353 55.59 -1.51 -34.06
N ILE A 354 55.26 -2.81 -33.95
CA ILE A 354 56.22 -3.89 -33.89
C ILE A 354 56.61 -4.39 -35.27
N GLU A 355 55.68 -4.66 -36.17
CA GLU A 355 55.94 -5.20 -37.50
C GLU A 355 56.75 -4.22 -38.37
N ASN A 356 56.46 -2.92 -38.25
CA ASN A 356 57.20 -1.86 -38.97
C ASN A 356 58.45 -1.38 -38.21
N ARG A 357 58.78 -2.02 -37.07
CA ARG A 357 59.96 -1.75 -36.24
C ARG A 357 60.05 -0.30 -35.74
N ILE A 358 58.94 0.40 -35.61
CA ILE A 358 58.86 1.79 -35.12
C ILE A 358 59.48 1.94 -33.75
N TYR A 359 59.44 0.88 -32.91
CA TYR A 359 60.10 0.83 -31.61
C TYR A 359 61.60 1.10 -31.66
N LYS A 360 62.29 0.86 -32.80
CA LYS A 360 63.72 1.13 -32.95
C LYS A 360 64.05 2.63 -32.99
N GLU A 361 63.10 3.46 -33.38
CA GLU A 361 63.26 4.91 -33.36
C GLU A 361 63.43 5.46 -31.95
N LEU A 362 62.95 4.73 -30.96
CA LEU A 362 63.08 5.08 -29.54
C LEU A 362 64.54 5.06 -29.04
N GLU A 363 65.40 4.27 -29.68
CA GLU A 363 66.83 4.13 -29.31
C GLU A 363 67.60 5.46 -29.49
N SER A 364 67.18 6.34 -30.34
CA SER A 364 67.81 7.60 -30.66
C SER A 364 67.19 8.84 -30.00
N CYS A 365 66.16 8.66 -29.15
CA CYS A 365 65.44 9.75 -28.49
C CYS A 365 66.07 10.12 -27.16
N GLU A 366 66.25 11.41 -26.89
CA GLU A 366 66.82 11.92 -25.65
C GLU A 366 65.77 12.34 -24.61
N SER A 367 64.50 12.52 -25.04
CA SER A 367 63.41 12.94 -24.19
C SER A 367 62.13 12.13 -24.41
N GLN A 368 61.31 12.03 -23.37
CA GLN A 368 60.02 11.34 -23.44
C GLN A 368 59.07 12.00 -24.50
N GLN A 369 59.09 13.32 -24.62
CA GLN A 369 58.28 13.99 -25.60
C GLN A 369 58.72 13.66 -27.03
N GLU A 370 60.02 13.60 -27.28
CA GLU A 370 60.56 13.19 -28.59
C GLU A 370 60.21 11.73 -28.91
N MET A 371 60.22 10.84 -27.94
CA MET A 371 59.74 9.47 -28.10
C MET A 371 58.26 9.43 -28.56
N ILE A 372 57.42 10.21 -27.90
CA ILE A 372 56.00 10.28 -28.25
C ILE A 372 55.79 10.83 -29.65
N ASP A 373 56.47 11.92 -30.01
CA ASP A 373 56.32 12.56 -31.31
C ASP A 373 56.81 11.66 -32.46
N ARG A 374 57.98 10.99 -32.32
CA ARG A 374 58.49 10.04 -33.33
C ARG A 374 57.60 8.81 -33.50
N VAL A 375 57.12 8.23 -32.40
CA VAL A 375 56.23 7.07 -32.48
C VAL A 375 54.87 7.50 -33.09
N PHE A 376 54.40 8.71 -32.79
CA PHE A 376 53.20 9.24 -33.39
C PHE A 376 53.35 9.36 -34.92
N ASP A 377 54.43 9.99 -35.40
CA ASP A 377 54.70 10.17 -36.84
C ASP A 377 54.87 8.81 -37.55
N GLY A 378 55.62 7.88 -36.93
CA GLY A 378 55.83 6.53 -37.46
C GLY A 378 54.51 5.73 -37.56
N CYS A 379 53.67 5.80 -36.54
CA CYS A 379 52.37 5.15 -36.58
C CYS A 379 51.37 5.85 -37.51
N ASN A 380 51.40 7.19 -37.60
CA ASN A 380 50.51 7.98 -38.44
C ASN A 380 50.71 7.72 -39.96
N ALA A 381 51.91 7.27 -40.37
CA ALA A 381 52.15 6.81 -41.74
C ALA A 381 51.22 5.66 -42.16
N PHE A 382 50.72 4.87 -41.19
CA PHE A 382 49.84 3.72 -41.41
C PHE A 382 48.37 4.00 -40.98
N LYS A 383 47.96 5.28 -40.85
CA LYS A 383 46.64 5.72 -40.41
C LYS A 383 45.49 5.08 -41.21
N SER A 384 45.67 4.81 -42.50
CA SER A 384 44.67 4.18 -43.36
C SER A 384 44.27 2.76 -42.93
N SER A 385 45.11 2.08 -42.12
CA SER A 385 44.86 0.75 -41.58
C SER A 385 44.10 0.77 -40.25
N LEU A 386 43.85 1.96 -39.68
CA LEU A 386 43.19 2.13 -38.39
C LEU A 386 41.75 2.59 -38.57
N ARG A 387 40.89 2.27 -37.63
CA ARG A 387 39.46 2.65 -37.64
C ARG A 387 39.17 4.04 -37.05
N ARG A 388 40.06 4.56 -36.21
CA ARG A 388 39.99 5.91 -35.63
C ARG A 388 41.37 6.57 -35.68
N ASP A 389 41.36 7.88 -35.50
CA ASP A 389 42.58 8.66 -35.42
C ASP A 389 43.40 8.28 -34.17
N ILE A 390 44.71 8.39 -34.27
CA ILE A 390 45.63 8.14 -33.18
C ILE A 390 45.60 9.35 -32.25
N VAL A 391 45.44 9.12 -30.97
CA VAL A 391 45.52 10.14 -29.93
C VAL A 391 46.80 9.97 -29.09
N LYS A 392 47.23 11.05 -28.41
CA LYS A 392 48.45 11.07 -27.62
C LYS A 392 48.47 9.94 -26.57
N THR A 393 47.38 9.63 -25.94
CA THR A 393 47.25 8.54 -24.95
C THR A 393 47.51 7.16 -25.54
N ASP A 394 47.19 6.94 -26.82
CA ASP A 394 47.51 5.67 -27.49
C ASP A 394 49.02 5.48 -27.60
N ILE A 395 49.73 6.55 -27.96
CA ILE A 395 51.19 6.54 -28.09
C ILE A 395 51.87 6.37 -26.71
N GLU A 396 51.40 7.06 -25.70
CA GLU A 396 51.88 6.93 -24.33
C GLU A 396 51.78 5.48 -23.86
N ARG A 397 50.67 4.79 -24.17
CA ARG A 397 50.50 3.33 -23.87
C ARG A 397 51.47 2.45 -24.69
N LEU A 398 51.75 2.79 -25.93
CA LEU A 398 52.73 2.07 -26.75
C LEU A 398 54.16 2.20 -26.20
N VAL A 399 54.58 3.43 -25.89
CA VAL A 399 55.92 3.73 -25.35
C VAL A 399 56.15 3.02 -23.98
N GLN A 400 55.09 2.85 -23.20
CA GLN A 400 55.10 2.13 -21.93
C GLN A 400 55.06 0.58 -22.09
N MET A 401 54.99 0.08 -23.33
CA MET A 401 54.90 -1.38 -23.56
C MET A 401 56.17 -2.10 -23.09
N PRO A 402 56.07 -3.14 -22.26
CA PRO A 402 57.23 -3.90 -21.83
C PRO A 402 57.99 -4.53 -23.02
N ILE A 403 59.33 -4.45 -23.03
CA ILE A 403 60.18 -5.00 -24.07
C ILE A 403 59.90 -6.49 -24.33
N ARG A 404 59.58 -7.25 -23.31
CA ARG A 404 59.19 -8.66 -23.45
C ARG A 404 58.00 -8.87 -24.40
N ASN A 405 57.05 -7.91 -24.46
CA ASN A 405 55.88 -7.97 -25.35
C ASN A 405 56.28 -7.68 -26.80
N ILE A 406 57.34 -6.94 -27.00
CA ILE A 406 57.89 -6.64 -28.33
C ILE A 406 58.68 -7.86 -28.82
N SER A 407 59.57 -8.45 -27.97
CA SER A 407 60.45 -9.56 -28.34
C SER A 407 59.71 -10.90 -28.52
N HIS A 408 58.59 -11.09 -27.82
CA HIS A 408 57.75 -12.29 -27.90
C HIS A 408 56.45 -12.04 -28.65
N PHE A 409 56.38 -11.01 -29.52
CA PHE A 409 55.20 -10.71 -30.31
C PHE A 409 54.94 -11.81 -31.34
N ASP A 410 53.80 -12.47 -31.20
CA ASP A 410 53.31 -13.47 -32.16
C ASP A 410 52.21 -12.83 -33.01
N SER A 411 52.57 -12.48 -34.26
CA SER A 411 51.63 -11.84 -35.22
C SER A 411 50.40 -12.70 -35.49
N LYS A 412 50.57 -14.06 -35.56
CA LYS A 412 49.45 -14.97 -35.83
C LYS A 412 48.44 -14.96 -34.67
N ARG A 413 48.97 -15.06 -33.45
CA ARG A 413 48.12 -14.99 -32.25
C ARG A 413 47.43 -13.66 -32.11
N ASN A 414 48.09 -12.54 -32.41
CA ASN A 414 47.49 -11.23 -32.42
C ASN A 414 46.37 -11.10 -33.47
N ASP A 415 46.55 -11.66 -34.65
CA ASP A 415 45.55 -11.72 -35.71
C ASP A 415 44.32 -12.56 -35.33
N GLU A 416 44.50 -13.66 -34.60
CA GLU A 416 43.41 -14.46 -34.07
C GLU A 416 42.63 -13.67 -32.99
N GLU A 417 43.33 -12.97 -32.09
CA GLU A 417 42.70 -12.12 -31.08
C GLU A 417 41.94 -10.93 -31.72
N LEU A 418 42.50 -10.30 -32.75
CA LEU A 418 41.81 -9.25 -33.51
C LEU A 418 40.54 -9.77 -34.22
N LYS A 419 40.60 -10.98 -34.83
CA LYS A 419 39.42 -11.62 -35.40
C LYS A 419 38.33 -11.89 -34.37
N LYS A 420 38.72 -12.35 -33.18
CA LYS A 420 37.79 -12.59 -32.08
C LYS A 420 37.11 -11.28 -31.65
N ILE A 421 37.86 -10.21 -31.44
CA ILE A 421 37.32 -8.90 -31.08
C ILE A 421 36.36 -8.41 -32.16
N LEU A 422 36.65 -8.59 -33.43
CA LEU A 422 35.75 -8.24 -34.53
C LEU A 422 34.45 -9.04 -34.51
N GLY A 423 34.54 -10.34 -34.17
CA GLY A 423 33.35 -11.17 -33.93
C GLY A 423 32.51 -10.65 -32.77
N ASP A 424 33.14 -10.36 -31.64
CA ASP A 424 32.46 -9.82 -30.45
C ASP A 424 31.81 -8.46 -30.73
N ILE A 425 32.47 -7.57 -31.53
CA ILE A 425 31.89 -6.29 -31.98
C ILE A 425 30.65 -6.54 -32.87
N ALA A 426 30.72 -7.49 -33.81
CA ALA A 426 29.60 -7.83 -34.67
C ALA A 426 28.42 -8.37 -33.86
N ASP A 427 28.70 -9.21 -32.85
CA ASP A 427 27.68 -9.75 -31.94
C ASP A 427 27.02 -8.64 -31.11
N ILE A 428 27.78 -7.67 -30.61
CA ILE A 428 27.20 -6.53 -29.88
C ILE A 428 26.33 -5.67 -30.81
N ASN A 429 26.77 -5.39 -32.02
CA ASN A 429 25.99 -4.63 -33.00
C ASN A 429 24.67 -5.36 -33.37
N ALA A 430 24.72 -6.69 -33.51
CA ALA A 430 23.51 -7.50 -33.72
C ALA A 430 22.55 -7.41 -32.51
N LYS A 431 23.07 -7.47 -31.27
CA LYS A 431 22.30 -7.27 -30.05
C LYS A 431 21.69 -5.87 -29.96
N MET A 432 22.43 -4.84 -30.36
CA MET A 432 21.92 -3.47 -30.38
C MET A 432 20.82 -3.28 -31.43
N SER A 433 20.84 -4.02 -32.51
CA SER A 433 19.79 -3.99 -33.54
C SER A 433 18.47 -4.66 -33.08
N ASP A 434 18.55 -5.65 -32.19
CA ASP A 434 17.40 -6.31 -31.57
C ASP A 434 17.44 -6.17 -30.02
N ILE A 435 17.50 -4.93 -29.55
CA ILE A 435 17.60 -4.64 -28.12
C ILE A 435 16.42 -5.21 -27.32
N VAL A 436 15.22 -5.25 -27.90
CA VAL A 436 14.02 -5.78 -27.26
C VAL A 436 14.15 -7.30 -27.05
N GLY A 437 14.67 -8.02 -28.05
CA GLY A 437 14.95 -9.45 -27.93
C GLY A 437 15.99 -9.74 -26.84
N VAL A 438 17.03 -8.90 -26.73
CA VAL A 438 18.05 -9.01 -25.67
C VAL A 438 17.45 -8.82 -24.30
N VAL A 439 16.63 -7.79 -24.09
CA VAL A 439 15.95 -7.51 -22.82
C VAL A 439 15.01 -8.65 -22.42
N ILE A 440 14.22 -9.17 -23.39
CA ILE A 440 13.34 -10.34 -23.13
C ILE A 440 14.16 -11.57 -22.73
N ALA A 441 15.30 -11.82 -23.38
CA ALA A 441 16.18 -12.95 -23.03
C ALA A 441 16.77 -12.77 -21.62
N TYR A 442 17.19 -11.54 -21.27
CA TYR A 442 17.65 -11.19 -19.93
C TYR A 442 16.57 -11.45 -18.87
N LEU A 443 15.36 -10.94 -19.04
CA LEU A 443 14.25 -11.12 -18.12
C LEU A 443 13.90 -12.60 -17.91
N LYS A 444 13.86 -13.39 -19.00
CA LYS A 444 13.64 -14.84 -18.92
C LYS A 444 14.73 -15.54 -18.12
N ARG A 445 16.00 -15.14 -18.32
CA ARG A 445 17.14 -15.69 -17.58
C ARG A 445 17.05 -15.37 -16.10
N ILE A 446 16.71 -14.13 -15.74
CA ILE A 446 16.52 -13.71 -14.34
C ILE A 446 15.37 -14.52 -13.71
N LYS A 447 14.25 -14.65 -14.40
CA LYS A 447 13.11 -15.45 -13.92
C LYS A 447 13.49 -16.92 -13.71
N ALA A 448 14.21 -17.53 -14.64
CA ALA A 448 14.65 -18.92 -14.52
C ALA A 448 15.65 -19.13 -13.38
N LYS A 449 16.49 -18.13 -13.09
CA LYS A 449 17.54 -18.24 -12.07
C LYS A 449 17.03 -18.00 -10.65
N TYR A 450 16.08 -17.09 -10.47
CA TYR A 450 15.66 -16.62 -9.14
C TYR A 450 14.16 -16.81 -8.87
N GLY A 451 13.35 -17.15 -9.87
CA GLY A 451 11.89 -17.17 -9.74
C GLY A 451 11.35 -18.31 -8.87
N GLU A 452 12.10 -19.40 -8.72
CA GLU A 452 11.69 -20.56 -7.90
C GLU A 452 11.58 -20.17 -6.41
N ASP A 453 12.42 -19.24 -5.94
CA ASP A 453 12.42 -18.76 -4.56
C ASP A 453 11.25 -17.81 -4.24
N HIS A 454 10.51 -17.39 -5.27
CA HIS A 454 9.46 -16.37 -5.15
C HIS A 454 8.11 -16.83 -5.71
N PRO A 455 7.50 -17.92 -5.19
CA PRO A 455 6.16 -18.34 -5.58
C PRO A 455 5.11 -17.31 -5.09
N ARG A 456 3.95 -17.26 -5.79
CA ARG A 456 2.82 -16.47 -5.28
C ARG A 456 2.32 -17.05 -3.96
N ARG A 457 2.04 -16.19 -2.99
CA ARG A 457 1.57 -16.57 -1.65
C ARG A 457 0.13 -16.17 -1.39
N THR A 458 -0.30 -14.99 -1.84
CA THR A 458 -1.64 -14.47 -1.59
C THR A 458 -2.64 -15.05 -2.61
N ALA A 459 -3.67 -15.75 -2.13
CA ALA A 459 -4.76 -16.23 -2.97
C ALA A 459 -5.68 -15.07 -3.39
N ILE A 460 -6.20 -15.10 -4.62
CA ILE A 460 -7.11 -14.06 -5.13
C ILE A 460 -8.51 -14.67 -5.21
N GLU A 461 -9.44 -14.10 -4.43
CA GLU A 461 -10.83 -14.56 -4.37
C GLU A 461 -11.77 -13.34 -4.29
N SER A 462 -13.00 -13.47 -4.75
CA SER A 462 -14.04 -12.48 -4.50
C SER A 462 -14.71 -12.78 -3.16
N PHE A 463 -14.82 -11.78 -2.29
CA PHE A 463 -15.49 -11.96 -1.01
C PHE A 463 -16.98 -11.71 -1.15
N GLU A 464 -17.79 -12.64 -0.64
CA GLU A 464 -19.16 -12.30 -0.29
C GLU A 464 -19.12 -11.22 0.80
N SER A 465 -19.90 -10.16 0.60
CA SER A 465 -19.99 -9.10 1.60
C SER A 465 -20.62 -9.68 2.86
N VAL A 466 -19.85 -9.79 3.91
CA VAL A 466 -20.36 -10.09 5.24
C VAL A 466 -21.06 -8.83 5.73
N ASP A 467 -22.39 -8.78 5.67
CA ASP A 467 -23.12 -7.66 6.26
C ASP A 467 -23.06 -7.78 7.78
N VAL A 468 -22.22 -6.94 8.36
CA VAL A 468 -22.02 -6.89 9.82
C VAL A 468 -23.35 -6.69 10.57
N LYS A 469 -24.33 -6.05 9.91
CA LYS A 469 -25.67 -5.85 10.49
C LYS A 469 -26.49 -7.13 10.56
N GLU A 470 -26.32 -8.04 9.58
CA GLU A 470 -27.02 -9.33 9.60
C GLU A 470 -26.45 -10.28 10.66
N ILE A 471 -25.14 -10.15 10.97
CA ILE A 471 -24.47 -10.98 12.00
C ILE A 471 -24.64 -10.36 13.37
N ALA A 472 -24.85 -9.05 13.48
CA ALA A 472 -25.01 -8.35 14.74
C ALA A 472 -26.22 -8.88 15.49
N LYS A 473 -25.97 -9.50 16.63
CA LYS A 473 -27.05 -9.98 17.52
C LYS A 473 -27.64 -8.82 18.27
N ALA A 474 -28.96 -8.80 18.37
CA ALA A 474 -29.70 -7.85 19.20
C ALA A 474 -29.42 -8.15 20.70
N ASN A 475 -28.31 -7.64 21.21
CA ASN A 475 -27.85 -7.84 22.59
C ASN A 475 -27.80 -6.55 23.42
N VAL A 476 -28.03 -5.40 22.79
CA VAL A 476 -28.04 -4.12 23.46
C VAL A 476 -29.47 -3.79 23.92
N LYS A 477 -29.64 -3.61 25.22
CA LYS A 477 -30.92 -3.18 25.80
C LYS A 477 -30.85 -1.68 26.04
N VAL A 478 -31.79 -0.95 25.43
CA VAL A 478 -31.94 0.50 25.60
C VAL A 478 -33.27 0.77 26.30
N GLY A 479 -33.20 1.30 27.50
CA GLY A 479 -34.38 1.74 28.25
C GLY A 479 -34.79 3.15 27.86
N PHE A 480 -36.08 3.43 27.88
CA PHE A 480 -36.59 4.81 27.84
C PHE A 480 -37.63 5.05 28.92
N ASP A 481 -37.47 6.14 29.62
CA ASP A 481 -38.29 6.55 30.73
C ASP A 481 -39.04 7.84 30.37
N ILE A 482 -40.37 7.74 30.25
CA ILE A 482 -41.21 8.85 29.85
C ILE A 482 -41.28 9.92 30.93
N GLU A 483 -41.28 9.53 32.24
CA GLU A 483 -41.37 10.48 33.35
C GLU A 483 -40.06 11.27 33.53
N GLN A 484 -38.91 10.58 33.45
CA GLN A 484 -37.61 11.23 33.55
C GLN A 484 -37.13 11.83 32.23
N LYS A 485 -37.79 11.54 31.11
CA LYS A 485 -37.47 12.02 29.77
C LYS A 485 -36.08 11.59 29.30
N LEU A 486 -35.65 10.41 29.72
CA LEU A 486 -34.34 9.83 29.47
C LEU A 486 -34.43 8.59 28.59
N ILE A 487 -33.40 8.41 27.75
CA ILE A 487 -33.19 7.20 26.96
C ILE A 487 -31.72 6.78 27.05
N GLY A 488 -31.43 5.47 27.04
CA GLY A 488 -30.07 4.98 27.01
C GLY A 488 -29.87 3.55 27.51
N SER A 489 -28.70 3.00 27.27
CA SER A 489 -28.33 1.66 27.73
C SER A 489 -28.16 1.56 29.24
N SER A 490 -27.89 2.66 29.93
CA SER A 490 -27.84 2.75 31.41
C SER A 490 -29.19 3.03 32.07
N VAL A 491 -30.26 3.30 31.30
CA VAL A 491 -31.61 3.54 31.82
C VAL A 491 -32.28 2.20 32.05
N LYS A 492 -32.54 1.88 33.32
CA LYS A 492 -33.10 0.56 33.76
C LYS A 492 -34.60 0.61 34.05
N SER A 493 -35.22 1.80 33.98
CA SER A 493 -36.66 2.02 34.23
C SER A 493 -37.38 2.24 32.90
N GLY A 494 -38.71 2.01 32.91
CA GLY A 494 -39.58 2.23 31.75
C GLY A 494 -39.59 1.07 30.75
N ALA A 495 -39.90 1.39 29.49
CA ALA A 495 -39.93 0.43 28.40
C ALA A 495 -38.50 0.13 27.90
N MET A 496 -38.28 -1.11 27.41
CA MET A 496 -36.99 -1.57 26.95
C MET A 496 -37.06 -1.95 25.48
N LEU A 497 -36.12 -1.41 24.69
CA LEU A 497 -35.86 -1.81 23.31
C LEU A 497 -34.67 -2.77 23.27
N THR A 498 -34.77 -3.76 22.42
CA THR A 498 -33.65 -4.67 22.15
C THR A 498 -33.16 -4.40 20.73
N CYS A 499 -31.90 -4.05 20.59
CA CYS A 499 -31.31 -3.61 19.34
C CYS A 499 -29.84 -4.09 19.21
N THR A 500 -29.28 -3.91 18.04
CA THR A 500 -27.85 -4.09 17.78
C THR A 500 -27.10 -2.78 18.00
N GLU A 501 -25.79 -2.79 18.15
CA GLU A 501 -24.95 -1.58 18.28
C GLU A 501 -24.99 -0.68 17.03
N TYR A 502 -25.43 -1.20 15.88
CA TYR A 502 -25.52 -0.49 14.60
C TYR A 502 -26.88 0.17 14.37
N ASP A 503 -27.88 -0.17 15.20
CA ASP A 503 -29.22 0.38 15.09
C ASP A 503 -29.24 1.86 15.47
N ARG A 504 -30.30 2.51 15.06
CA ARG A 504 -30.61 3.88 15.42
C ARG A 504 -31.96 3.89 16.12
N ILE A 505 -32.16 4.83 16.98
CA ILE A 505 -33.42 4.97 17.70
C ILE A 505 -34.21 6.14 17.10
N LEU A 506 -35.45 5.84 16.74
CA LEU A 506 -36.44 6.83 16.39
C LEU A 506 -37.13 7.30 17.69
N VAL A 507 -36.90 8.54 18.06
CA VAL A 507 -37.52 9.19 19.21
C VAL A 507 -38.66 10.06 18.73
N ILE A 508 -39.88 9.86 19.29
CA ILE A 508 -41.06 10.63 18.96
C ILE A 508 -41.53 11.39 20.21
N ARG A 509 -41.75 12.69 20.04
CA ARG A 509 -42.07 13.61 21.13
C ARG A 509 -43.50 14.10 21.07
N GLY A 510 -44.08 14.43 22.23
CA GLY A 510 -45.45 14.88 22.38
C GLY A 510 -45.79 16.18 21.61
N ASN A 511 -44.80 17.04 21.40
CA ASN A 511 -44.92 18.25 20.59
C ASN A 511 -45.04 17.99 19.08
N GLY A 512 -45.07 16.73 18.67
CA GLY A 512 -45.18 16.34 17.28
C GLY A 512 -43.92 16.36 16.47
N THR A 513 -42.74 16.35 17.13
CA THR A 513 -41.45 16.20 16.48
C THR A 513 -40.94 14.77 16.60
N ALA A 514 -40.13 14.36 15.62
CA ALA A 514 -39.39 13.10 15.62
C ALA A 514 -37.92 13.37 15.32
N SER A 515 -37.02 12.60 15.93
CA SER A 515 -35.58 12.62 15.60
C SER A 515 -35.03 11.21 15.59
N VAL A 516 -33.97 11.01 14.80
CA VAL A 516 -33.23 9.76 14.79
C VAL A 516 -31.87 10.02 15.48
N ILE A 517 -31.62 9.26 16.54
CA ILE A 517 -30.40 9.38 17.35
C ILE A 517 -29.56 8.08 17.26
N PRO A 518 -28.22 8.16 17.42
CA PRO A 518 -27.42 6.96 17.67
C PRO A 518 -27.83 6.35 19.02
N LEU A 519 -27.35 5.14 19.33
CA LEU A 519 -27.57 4.52 20.62
C LEU A 519 -26.87 5.33 21.72
N PRO A 520 -27.63 5.99 22.64
CA PRO A 520 -27.01 6.75 23.72
C PRO A 520 -26.72 5.84 24.93
N GLU A 521 -25.71 6.19 25.69
CA GLU A 521 -25.50 5.60 27.02
C GLU A 521 -26.55 6.13 28.01
N ARG A 522 -26.75 7.43 28.05
CA ARG A 522 -27.81 8.14 28.79
C ARG A 522 -27.99 9.54 28.21
N GLU A 523 -29.16 9.82 27.66
CA GLU A 523 -29.45 11.08 27.00
C GLU A 523 -30.84 11.62 27.40
N TYR A 524 -30.92 12.94 27.60
CA TYR A 524 -32.19 13.62 27.82
C TYR A 524 -32.79 14.03 26.46
N VAL A 525 -33.98 13.51 26.15
CA VAL A 525 -34.58 13.68 24.81
C VAL A 525 -35.91 14.45 24.84
N GLY A 526 -36.29 15.03 25.97
CA GLY A 526 -37.50 15.83 26.13
C GLY A 526 -38.73 14.97 26.35
N ASP A 527 -39.91 15.48 25.94
CA ASP A 527 -41.22 14.88 26.20
C ASP A 527 -41.50 13.68 25.27
N ILE A 528 -40.97 12.52 25.62
CA ILE A 528 -41.05 11.28 24.85
C ILE A 528 -42.48 10.73 24.89
N VAL A 529 -43.03 10.39 23.73
CA VAL A 529 -44.29 9.62 23.59
C VAL A 529 -43.96 8.16 23.23
N ALA A 530 -43.02 7.94 22.33
CA ALA A 530 -42.57 6.59 21.94
C ALA A 530 -41.16 6.62 21.41
N CYS A 531 -40.49 5.45 21.54
CA CYS A 531 -39.22 5.18 20.91
C CYS A 531 -39.27 3.82 20.22
N PHE A 532 -38.63 3.74 19.03
CA PHE A 532 -38.58 2.51 18.24
C PHE A 532 -37.14 2.30 17.74
N VAL A 533 -36.76 1.04 17.53
CA VAL A 533 -35.60 0.75 16.71
C VAL A 533 -35.92 1.15 15.27
N LEU A 534 -35.11 2.01 14.66
CA LEU A 534 -35.41 2.57 13.36
C LEU A 534 -35.29 1.52 12.25
N ASP A 535 -36.41 1.31 11.58
CA ASP A 535 -36.43 0.75 10.23
C ASP A 535 -36.90 1.84 9.25
N LYS A 536 -36.12 2.13 8.23
CA LYS A 536 -36.40 3.23 7.28
C LYS A 536 -37.63 3.01 6.42
N GLU A 537 -37.93 1.76 6.10
CA GLU A 537 -39.01 1.35 5.22
C GLU A 537 -40.25 0.95 6.00
N HIS A 538 -40.12 0.73 7.31
CA HIS A 538 -41.22 0.32 8.16
C HIS A 538 -42.27 1.42 8.32
N PRO A 539 -43.57 1.14 8.13
CA PRO A 539 -44.62 2.10 8.32
C PRO A 539 -45.01 2.26 9.80
N TYR A 540 -44.96 3.49 10.28
CA TYR A 540 -45.41 3.86 11.62
C TYR A 540 -46.81 4.47 11.51
N SER A 541 -47.74 4.03 12.38
CA SER A 541 -49.13 4.46 12.39
C SER A 541 -49.41 5.37 13.58
N MET A 542 -50.10 6.51 13.38
CA MET A 542 -50.37 7.47 14.46
C MET A 542 -51.76 8.10 14.38
N LEU A 543 -52.24 8.49 15.59
CA LEU A 543 -53.35 9.42 15.76
C LEU A 543 -52.86 10.70 16.45
N TYR A 544 -53.22 11.84 15.93
CA TYR A 544 -52.94 13.11 16.57
C TYR A 544 -54.15 14.05 16.53
N ALA A 545 -54.21 14.98 17.46
CA ALA A 545 -55.30 15.95 17.54
C ALA A 545 -54.76 17.38 17.64
N GLY A 546 -55.51 18.33 17.04
CA GLY A 546 -55.33 19.76 17.25
C GLY A 546 -56.00 20.24 18.54
N SER A 547 -55.98 21.54 18.79
CA SER A 547 -56.64 22.20 19.93
C SER A 547 -58.18 22.04 19.89
N ASP A 548 -58.76 21.77 18.74
CA ASP A 548 -60.17 21.47 18.50
C ASP A 548 -60.57 20.03 18.88
N ARG A 549 -59.62 19.21 19.38
CA ARG A 549 -59.81 17.80 19.71
C ARG A 549 -60.30 16.92 18.56
N ILE A 550 -60.11 17.37 17.31
CA ILE A 550 -60.40 16.57 16.12
C ILE A 550 -59.23 15.69 15.83
N LEU A 551 -59.47 14.36 15.67
CA LEU A 551 -58.45 13.39 15.37
C LEU A 551 -58.12 13.25 13.89
N TYR A 552 -56.83 13.10 13.61
CA TYR A 552 -56.30 12.77 12.31
C TYR A 552 -55.47 11.49 12.40
N ALA A 553 -55.65 10.63 11.43
CA ALA A 553 -54.91 9.38 11.28
C ALA A 553 -53.87 9.48 10.18
N LYS A 554 -52.71 8.88 10.38
CA LYS A 554 -51.62 8.88 9.43
C LYS A 554 -50.77 7.65 9.56
N VAL A 555 -50.33 7.09 8.40
CA VAL A 555 -49.31 6.07 8.28
C VAL A 555 -48.16 6.68 7.49
N PHE A 556 -46.94 6.60 8.00
CA PHE A 556 -45.77 7.20 7.37
C PHE A 556 -44.50 6.38 7.60
N THR A 557 -43.51 6.55 6.73
CA THR A 557 -42.17 6.00 6.89
C THR A 557 -41.19 7.15 7.15
N ILE A 558 -40.05 6.85 7.76
CA ILE A 558 -39.01 7.87 8.04
C ILE A 558 -38.19 8.19 6.79
N GLY A 559 -37.84 7.20 5.97
CA GLY A 559 -37.07 7.39 4.74
C GLY A 559 -35.70 8.04 4.98
N GLN A 560 -35.45 9.15 4.30
CA GLN A 560 -34.20 9.92 4.45
C GLN A 560 -34.22 10.79 5.72
N PHE A 561 -33.08 10.79 6.46
CA PHE A 561 -32.94 11.57 7.68
C PHE A 561 -31.50 12.02 7.89
N THR A 562 -31.31 13.04 8.72
CA THR A 562 -30.02 13.46 9.28
C THR A 562 -30.04 13.15 10.78
N LEU A 563 -28.97 12.55 11.30
CA LEU A 563 -28.85 12.23 12.74
C LEU A 563 -29.00 13.49 13.59
N ASN A 564 -29.68 13.33 14.74
CA ASN A 564 -29.92 14.37 15.73
C ASN A 564 -30.74 15.58 15.23
N ARG A 565 -31.25 15.53 13.99
CA ARG A 565 -32.12 16.57 13.47
C ARG A 565 -33.60 16.29 13.82
N GLU A 566 -34.31 17.31 14.29
CA GLU A 566 -35.75 17.23 14.55
C GLU A 566 -36.53 17.46 13.26
N TYR A 567 -37.56 16.67 13.08
CA TYR A 567 -38.52 16.75 11.98
C TYR A 567 -39.91 16.90 12.52
N GLN A 568 -40.65 17.88 12.03
CA GLN A 568 -42.06 18.05 12.37
C GLN A 568 -42.90 16.99 11.64
N ILE A 569 -43.51 16.07 12.38
CA ILE A 569 -44.30 14.97 11.81
C ILE A 569 -45.80 15.17 11.92
N VAL A 570 -46.29 16.16 12.67
CA VAL A 570 -47.68 16.61 12.72
C VAL A 570 -47.72 18.14 12.66
N PRO A 571 -48.83 18.78 12.27
CA PRO A 571 -48.94 20.24 12.25
C PRO A 571 -48.66 20.88 13.61
N ASN A 572 -48.04 22.06 13.61
CA ASN A 572 -47.74 22.80 14.85
C ASN A 572 -49.01 23.01 15.68
N GLY A 573 -48.91 22.87 16.99
CA GLY A 573 -50.03 22.95 17.92
C GLY A 573 -50.90 21.70 18.02
N SER A 574 -50.55 20.64 17.30
CA SER A 574 -51.15 19.30 17.46
C SER A 574 -50.36 18.44 18.45
N SER A 575 -51.03 17.52 19.12
CA SER A 575 -50.44 16.56 20.02
C SER A 575 -50.70 15.13 19.58
N ILE A 576 -49.65 14.28 19.65
CA ILE A 576 -49.76 12.86 19.34
C ILE A 576 -50.54 12.17 20.47
N LYS A 577 -51.52 11.38 20.12
CA LYS A 577 -52.40 10.68 21.07
C LYS A 577 -52.20 9.18 21.08
N PHE A 578 -51.77 8.64 19.94
CA PHE A 578 -51.46 7.22 19.79
C PHE A 578 -50.41 7.07 18.68
N ILE A 579 -49.48 6.14 18.89
CA ILE A 579 -48.52 5.75 17.87
C ILE A 579 -48.09 4.31 18.07
N THR A 580 -47.88 3.59 16.97
CA THR A 580 -47.49 2.19 16.96
C THR A 580 -46.64 1.88 15.75
N ASP A 581 -45.77 0.88 15.90
CA ASP A 581 -45.01 0.23 14.81
C ASP A 581 -45.69 -1.02 14.25
N LYS A 582 -46.84 -1.43 14.84
CA LYS A 582 -47.61 -2.56 14.33
C LYS A 582 -48.38 -2.20 13.08
N VAL A 583 -48.10 -2.95 12.00
CA VAL A 583 -48.73 -2.75 10.70
C VAL A 583 -50.20 -3.16 10.75
N GLY A 584 -51.11 -2.27 10.30
CA GLY A 584 -52.55 -2.56 10.20
C GLY A 584 -53.27 -2.67 11.53
N GLU A 585 -52.78 -2.07 12.59
CA GLU A 585 -53.43 -2.05 13.89
C GLU A 585 -54.78 -1.32 13.81
N LYS A 586 -55.76 -1.79 14.61
CA LYS A 586 -57.11 -1.21 14.70
C LYS A 586 -57.26 -0.53 16.03
N VAL A 587 -57.68 0.74 16.01
CA VAL A 587 -57.84 1.55 17.21
C VAL A 587 -59.28 2.03 17.31
N ASN A 588 -59.90 1.78 18.46
CA ASN A 588 -61.22 2.27 18.74
C ASN A 588 -61.21 3.71 19.26
N VAL A 589 -62.00 4.57 18.69
CA VAL A 589 -62.10 5.98 19.07
C VAL A 589 -63.54 6.27 19.50
N GLU A 590 -63.71 6.64 20.77
CA GLU A 590 -64.96 7.13 21.30
C GLU A 590 -65.06 8.64 21.04
N LEU A 591 -66.19 9.07 20.47
CA LEU A 591 -66.48 10.47 20.18
C LEU A 591 -67.33 11.08 21.31
N GLU A 592 -67.18 12.37 21.57
CA GLU A 592 -67.95 13.08 22.57
C GLU A 592 -69.45 12.86 22.38
N LYS A 593 -70.19 12.52 23.47
CA LYS A 593 -71.57 12.25 23.45
C LYS A 593 -72.39 13.55 23.17
N SER A 594 -73.34 13.46 22.28
CA SER A 594 -74.26 14.55 21.98
C SER A 594 -75.66 13.99 21.74
N ALA A 595 -76.72 14.67 22.22
CA ALA A 595 -78.12 14.24 22.14
C ALA A 595 -78.65 14.01 20.69
N ARG A 596 -77.91 14.49 19.67
CA ARG A 596 -78.31 14.37 18.25
C ARG A 596 -77.41 13.36 17.49
N ARG A 597 -76.47 12.61 18.15
CA ARG A 597 -75.47 11.77 17.48
C ARG A 597 -75.86 10.31 17.60
N LYS A 598 -75.92 9.61 16.47
CA LYS A 598 -76.16 8.14 16.41
C LYS A 598 -74.90 7.31 16.48
N VAL A 599 -73.73 7.84 16.02
CA VAL A 599 -72.48 7.14 16.02
C VAL A 599 -71.55 7.73 17.08
N THR A 600 -71.25 6.96 18.11
CA THR A 600 -70.37 7.33 19.22
C THR A 600 -68.95 6.68 19.16
N ASN A 601 -68.80 5.65 18.34
CA ASN A 601 -67.52 4.92 18.21
C ASN A 601 -67.13 4.83 16.75
N VAL A 602 -65.83 5.05 16.47
CA VAL A 602 -65.20 4.91 15.16
C VAL A 602 -63.98 4.00 15.31
N VAL A 603 -63.89 2.97 14.47
CA VAL A 603 -62.72 2.11 14.40
C VAL A 603 -61.80 2.65 13.30
N VAL A 604 -60.58 3.02 13.66
CA VAL A 604 -59.51 3.39 12.71
C VAL A 604 -58.69 2.16 12.40
N ASP A 605 -58.79 1.67 11.16
CA ASP A 605 -58.03 0.52 10.65
C ASP A 605 -56.87 1.03 9.79
N PHE A 606 -55.65 0.95 10.33
CA PHE A 606 -54.45 1.46 9.65
C PHE A 606 -54.00 0.60 8.45
N SER A 607 -54.66 -0.52 8.14
CA SER A 607 -54.43 -1.26 6.88
C SER A 607 -54.88 -0.50 5.63
N GLY A 608 -55.72 0.55 5.81
CA GLY A 608 -56.26 1.33 4.73
C GLY A 608 -55.22 2.21 4.02
N LYS A 609 -55.09 2.03 2.70
CA LYS A 609 -54.17 2.84 1.86
C LYS A 609 -54.42 4.35 1.93
N SER A 610 -55.62 4.76 2.32
CA SER A 610 -56.00 6.16 2.48
C SER A 610 -55.25 6.92 3.56
N PHE A 611 -54.65 6.23 4.53
CA PHE A 611 -53.88 6.83 5.62
C PHE A 611 -52.41 7.03 5.31
N ILE A 612 -51.87 6.42 4.22
CA ILE A 612 -50.47 6.56 3.83
C ILE A 612 -50.18 7.99 3.40
N ARG A 613 -49.22 8.63 4.05
CA ARG A 613 -48.84 10.03 3.83
C ARG A 613 -47.33 10.19 3.95
N SER A 614 -46.76 11.26 3.37
CA SER A 614 -45.36 11.61 3.61
C SER A 614 -45.18 12.06 5.08
N ARG A 615 -43.95 11.93 5.59
CA ARG A 615 -43.60 12.26 6.97
C ARG A 615 -44.10 13.63 7.44
N GLU A 616 -44.04 14.65 6.60
CA GLU A 616 -44.36 16.03 6.94
C GLU A 616 -45.80 16.43 6.56
N SER A 617 -46.53 15.59 5.84
CA SER A 617 -47.90 15.94 5.38
C SER A 617 -48.95 15.73 6.47
N ARG A 618 -50.06 16.44 6.33
CA ARG A 618 -51.21 16.32 7.23
C ARG A 618 -51.89 14.95 7.08
N GLY A 619 -52.30 14.35 8.21
CA GLY A 619 -53.09 13.13 8.24
C GLY A 619 -54.51 13.27 7.70
N VAL A 620 -55.19 12.13 7.59
CA VAL A 620 -56.59 12.05 7.19
C VAL A 620 -57.47 12.26 8.41
N ARG A 621 -58.48 13.10 8.29
CA ARG A 621 -59.46 13.38 9.36
C ARG A 621 -60.27 12.12 9.66
N VAL A 622 -60.31 11.69 10.92
CA VAL A 622 -61.03 10.50 11.37
C VAL A 622 -62.53 10.77 11.55
N SER A 623 -62.85 11.89 12.15
CA SER A 623 -64.24 12.32 12.40
C SER A 623 -64.35 13.83 12.30
N ALA A 624 -65.58 14.32 12.03
CA ALA A 624 -65.92 15.75 12.10
C ALA A 624 -66.04 16.22 13.55
N TYR A 625 -66.07 15.33 14.51
CA TYR A 625 -66.37 15.59 15.91
C TYR A 625 -65.17 15.34 16.81
N PRO A 626 -65.10 16.06 17.96
CA PRO A 626 -64.08 15.81 18.95
C PRO A 626 -64.13 14.38 19.49
N TYR A 627 -62.94 13.82 19.84
CA TYR A 627 -62.81 12.55 20.50
C TYR A 627 -62.92 12.71 22.04
N GLU A 628 -63.47 11.69 22.71
CA GLU A 628 -63.52 11.60 24.15
C GLU A 628 -62.42 10.68 24.68
N LYS A 629 -62.27 9.50 24.06
CA LYS A 629 -61.32 8.47 24.46
C LYS A 629 -60.78 7.70 23.26
N ILE A 630 -59.55 7.23 23.38
CA ILE A 630 -58.88 6.31 22.44
C ILE A 630 -58.60 5.02 23.22
N GLY A 631 -59.06 3.88 22.71
CA GLY A 631 -58.98 2.58 23.35
C GLY A 631 -58.43 1.49 22.45
#